data_5950324c9f4eee3aceab3cf3f3453ab1
#
_entry.id   5950324c9f4eee3aceab3cf3f3453ab1
#
_cell.length_a   1.000
_cell.length_b   1.000
_cell.length_c   1.000
_cell.angle_alpha   90.00
_cell.angle_beta   90.00
_cell.angle_gamma   90.00
#
_symmetry.space_group_name_H-M   'P 1'
#
loop_
_entity.id
_entity.type
_entity.pdbx_description
1 polymer ?
#
loop_
_entity_poly.entity_id
_entity_poly.type
_entity_poly.pdbx_seq_one_letter_code
_entity_poly.pdbx_strand_id
1 'polypeptide(L)'
;MAQELDFETKVFEKEIIEVAGTKEAIVRGGRHLLPLLPEALQGVSTIGVIGWGSQGPAQAQNLRDSLAGTDITVKVGLRAGSASVASAREAGFNEEDGTLGDMFDIVRESDFAIVLISDAAMAEHYEEIFAALKPGATLGLSHGFLLGHLDNEGATFPENVNVVAVCPKGMGPSVRALYVQGAEVNGAGINASFAIQQDVDGRATDHALAWSVALGSPYTFQTTMQSEYRSDIFGERGILLGAVHGLVESLYRHFREEGAAPEDAFRRSAESITGPISKTISHHGIIGVFEQLDAAGKEIFNRAYDVTYLPMKAVLQEIYDEVRSGNEIRSVVVAGSRLERYPMPTIDQTEMWHVGETVRAARVEEEIPLDPFTAGAYCATMMAQIDVLDEAGHPLSEIVNESVIEATDSLNPYMHARGIAYMVDNCSVTARLGSRKWAPRFDYAMVQESFPALDAAESETKASSSFVGHRIHDVLDKVGQLRPSVDIFVAS
;
A
#
# COMPACT_ATOMS: atom_id res chain seq x y z
N MET A 1 13.32 20.20 1.28
CA MET A 1 14.42 19.25 1.53
C MET A 1 13.81 18.18 2.40
N ALA A 2 13.93 16.91 1.99
CA ALA A 2 13.48 15.78 2.80
C ALA A 2 14.12 15.85 4.19
N GLN A 3 13.37 15.50 5.22
CA GLN A 3 13.88 15.42 6.59
C GLN A 3 14.90 14.28 6.62
N GLU A 4 16.12 14.57 7.10
CA GLU A 4 17.11 13.50 7.34
C GLU A 4 16.62 12.67 8.53
N LEU A 5 16.20 11.44 8.25
CA LEU A 5 15.73 10.48 9.25
C LEU A 5 16.87 9.53 9.62
N ASP A 6 17.12 9.35 10.89
CA ASP A 6 18.06 8.38 11.43
C ASP A 6 17.50 7.76 12.72
N PHE A 7 17.91 6.55 13.04
CA PHE A 7 17.48 5.82 14.21
C PHE A 7 18.63 5.03 14.82
N GLU A 8 18.49 4.70 16.09
CA GLU A 8 19.39 3.79 16.79
C GLU A 8 18.65 2.50 17.16
N THR A 9 19.33 1.37 17.00
CA THR A 9 18.87 0.04 17.40
C THR A 9 19.95 -0.64 18.22
N LYS A 10 19.55 -1.44 19.19
CA LYS A 10 20.48 -2.19 20.06
C LYS A 10 20.70 -3.62 19.54
N VAL A 11 19.82 -4.09 18.64
CA VAL A 11 19.73 -5.51 18.25
C VAL A 11 20.01 -5.73 16.77
N PHE A 12 19.52 -4.86 15.90
CA PHE A 12 19.61 -5.06 14.46
C PHE A 12 20.76 -4.27 13.85
N GLU A 13 21.32 -4.77 12.77
CA GLU A 13 22.31 -4.06 11.97
C GLU A 13 21.64 -2.96 11.14
N LYS A 14 21.98 -1.69 11.43
CA LYS A 14 21.56 -0.53 10.65
C LYS A 14 22.49 -0.37 9.45
N GLU A 15 21.91 -0.30 8.25
CA GLU A 15 22.61 -0.02 7.00
C GLU A 15 22.24 1.40 6.53
N ILE A 16 23.23 2.16 6.07
CA ILE A 16 23.00 3.44 5.39
C ILE A 16 23.08 3.21 3.89
N ILE A 17 21.99 3.43 3.19
CA ILE A 17 21.94 3.39 1.73
C ILE A 17 22.00 4.80 1.17
N GLU A 18 22.60 4.95 0.00
CA GLU A 18 22.60 6.19 -0.76
C GLU A 18 21.69 6.03 -1.97
N VAL A 19 20.63 6.84 -2.03
CA VAL A 19 19.61 6.85 -3.07
C VAL A 19 19.48 8.26 -3.66
N ALA A 20 19.84 8.42 -4.93
CA ALA A 20 19.80 9.70 -5.65
C ALA A 20 20.40 10.89 -4.86
N GLY A 21 21.53 10.68 -4.18
CA GLY A 21 22.24 11.70 -3.41
C GLY A 21 21.68 11.96 -2.00
N THR A 22 20.65 11.21 -1.57
CA THR A 22 20.10 11.23 -0.20
C THR A 22 20.55 9.98 0.55
N LYS A 23 20.84 10.11 1.84
CA LYS A 23 21.18 8.97 2.71
C LYS A 23 19.93 8.58 3.50
N GLU A 24 19.63 7.30 3.50
CA GLU A 24 18.54 6.72 4.29
C GLU A 24 19.03 5.54 5.12
N ALA A 25 18.56 5.45 6.36
CA ALA A 25 18.86 4.34 7.25
C ALA A 25 17.80 3.25 7.10
N ILE A 26 18.27 1.99 6.96
CA ILE A 26 17.41 0.82 6.81
C ILE A 26 17.90 -0.35 7.67
N VAL A 27 17.03 -1.34 7.87
CA VAL A 27 17.38 -2.68 8.33
C VAL A 27 17.03 -3.67 7.24
N ARG A 28 18.00 -4.47 6.79
CA ARG A 28 17.72 -5.59 5.88
C ARG A 28 17.07 -6.73 6.63
N GLY A 29 15.98 -7.24 6.09
CA GLY A 29 15.25 -8.36 6.64
C GLY A 29 15.83 -9.72 6.20
N GLY A 30 15.10 -10.75 6.57
CA GLY A 30 15.39 -12.12 6.23
C GLY A 30 15.25 -13.06 7.43
N ARG A 31 15.01 -14.33 7.16
CA ARG A 31 14.76 -15.34 8.23
C ARG A 31 15.94 -15.57 9.17
N HIS A 32 17.15 -15.23 8.74
CA HIS A 32 18.36 -15.30 9.58
C HIS A 32 18.31 -14.32 10.77
N LEU A 33 17.43 -13.32 10.74
CA LEU A 33 17.21 -12.38 11.86
C LEU A 33 16.19 -12.88 12.89
N LEU A 34 15.38 -13.91 12.58
CA LEU A 34 14.37 -14.42 13.52
C LEU A 34 14.95 -14.81 14.89
N PRO A 35 16.16 -15.38 15.03
CA PRO A 35 16.77 -15.64 16.32
C PRO A 35 17.03 -14.40 17.20
N LEU A 36 17.02 -13.19 16.64
CA LEU A 36 17.19 -11.93 17.37
C LEU A 36 15.89 -11.41 17.98
N LEU A 37 14.73 -11.92 17.55
CA LEU A 37 13.41 -11.43 17.99
C LEU A 37 13.22 -11.46 19.50
N PRO A 38 13.62 -12.52 20.26
CA PRO A 38 13.45 -12.51 21.72
C PRO A 38 14.25 -11.41 22.43
N GLU A 39 15.43 -11.03 21.90
CA GLU A 39 16.23 -9.93 22.42
C GLU A 39 15.60 -8.58 22.10
N ALA A 40 15.17 -8.38 20.86
CA ALA A 40 14.53 -7.14 20.41
C ALA A 40 13.16 -6.90 21.07
N LEU A 41 12.46 -7.97 21.45
CA LEU A 41 11.17 -7.94 22.18
C LEU A 41 11.35 -8.17 23.68
N GLN A 42 12.50 -7.82 24.24
CA GLN A 42 12.76 -7.99 25.69
C GLN A 42 11.65 -7.31 26.52
N GLY A 43 11.03 -8.06 27.42
CA GLY A 43 9.94 -7.59 28.27
C GLY A 43 8.54 -7.76 27.64
N VAL A 44 8.45 -8.28 26.44
CA VAL A 44 7.20 -8.66 25.78
C VAL A 44 6.97 -10.16 25.93
N SER A 45 5.91 -10.55 26.58
CA SER A 45 5.45 -11.93 26.69
C SER A 45 4.19 -12.20 25.87
N THR A 46 3.40 -11.16 25.62
CA THR A 46 2.14 -11.25 24.87
C THR A 46 2.07 -10.14 23.81
N ILE A 47 1.90 -10.56 22.56
CA ILE A 47 1.56 -9.67 21.45
C ILE A 47 0.09 -9.89 21.11
N GLY A 48 -0.73 -8.85 21.26
CA GLY A 48 -2.13 -8.84 20.86
C GLY A 48 -2.32 -8.23 19.49
N VAL A 49 -2.87 -8.97 18.53
CA VAL A 49 -3.29 -8.47 17.23
C VAL A 49 -4.79 -8.22 17.27
N ILE A 50 -5.20 -6.97 17.22
CA ILE A 50 -6.58 -6.54 17.41
C ILE A 50 -7.22 -6.27 16.04
N GLY A 51 -8.13 -7.15 15.64
CA GLY A 51 -8.81 -7.07 14.35
C GLY A 51 -8.41 -8.21 13.40
N TRP A 52 -9.30 -8.49 12.44
CA TRP A 52 -9.16 -9.56 11.45
C TRP A 52 -9.64 -9.08 10.06
N GLY A 53 -9.30 -7.83 9.73
CA GLY A 53 -9.60 -7.21 8.44
C GLY A 53 -8.56 -7.57 7.37
N SER A 54 -8.08 -6.58 6.62
CA SER A 54 -7.09 -6.80 5.55
C SER A 54 -5.74 -7.29 6.11
N GLN A 55 -5.18 -6.60 7.10
CA GLN A 55 -3.83 -6.87 7.63
C GLN A 55 -3.80 -7.93 8.75
N GLY A 56 -4.84 -7.98 9.60
CA GLY A 56 -4.87 -8.82 10.80
C GLY A 56 -4.52 -10.28 10.56
N PRO A 57 -5.17 -10.99 9.60
CA PRO A 57 -4.88 -12.40 9.32
C PRO A 57 -3.42 -12.67 8.95
N ALA A 58 -2.84 -11.81 8.10
CA ALA A 58 -1.46 -11.98 7.65
C ALA A 58 -0.48 -11.71 8.79
N GLN A 59 -0.63 -10.59 9.47
CA GLN A 59 0.32 -10.18 10.51
C GLN A 59 0.28 -11.12 11.73
N ALA A 60 -0.91 -11.52 12.18
CA ALA A 60 -1.02 -12.46 13.30
C ALA A 60 -0.36 -13.81 13.00
N GLN A 61 -0.59 -14.35 11.80
CA GLN A 61 0.02 -15.62 11.38
C GLN A 61 1.54 -15.50 11.21
N ASN A 62 2.03 -14.43 10.56
CA ASN A 62 3.46 -14.22 10.34
C ASN A 62 4.21 -14.04 11.67
N LEU A 63 3.65 -13.24 12.60
CA LEU A 63 4.18 -13.08 13.96
C LEU A 63 4.26 -14.42 14.69
N ARG A 64 3.15 -15.19 14.73
CA ARG A 64 3.11 -16.51 15.37
C ARG A 64 4.16 -17.46 14.80
N ASP A 65 4.25 -17.53 13.46
CA ASP A 65 5.16 -18.43 12.78
C ASP A 65 6.63 -18.01 12.98
N SER A 66 6.92 -16.70 13.03
CA SER A 66 8.28 -16.16 13.27
C SER A 66 8.73 -16.28 14.73
N LEU A 67 7.80 -16.27 15.67
CA LEU A 67 8.06 -16.39 17.12
C LEU A 67 7.93 -17.82 17.64
N ALA A 68 7.71 -18.79 16.74
CA ALA A 68 7.58 -20.19 17.13
C ALA A 68 8.82 -20.68 17.87
N GLY A 69 8.61 -21.30 19.05
CA GLY A 69 9.70 -21.79 19.92
C GLY A 69 10.29 -20.74 20.85
N THR A 70 9.74 -19.54 20.91
CA THR A 70 10.02 -18.53 21.93
C THR A 70 8.96 -18.56 23.05
N ASP A 71 9.18 -17.81 24.13
CA ASP A 71 8.20 -17.66 25.22
C ASP A 71 7.16 -16.55 24.94
N ILE A 72 7.13 -16.00 23.71
CA ILE A 72 6.21 -14.93 23.32
C ILE A 72 4.95 -15.53 22.69
N THR A 73 3.79 -15.20 23.23
CA THR A 73 2.50 -15.67 22.72
C THR A 73 1.83 -14.59 21.87
N VAL A 74 1.39 -14.98 20.65
CA VAL A 74 0.57 -14.12 19.79
C VAL A 74 -0.90 -14.45 20.00
N LYS A 75 -1.69 -13.43 20.33
CA LYS A 75 -3.14 -13.53 20.55
C LYS A 75 -3.91 -12.66 19.58
N VAL A 76 -5.14 -13.03 19.27
CA VAL A 76 -6.05 -12.27 18.40
C VAL A 76 -7.23 -11.77 19.22
N GLY A 77 -7.49 -10.46 19.14
CA GLY A 77 -8.62 -9.81 19.79
C GLY A 77 -9.68 -9.39 18.79
N LEU A 78 -10.92 -9.85 18.96
CA LEU A 78 -12.05 -9.54 18.08
C LEU A 78 -13.26 -9.05 18.88
N ARG A 79 -14.11 -8.26 18.26
CA ARG A 79 -15.38 -7.84 18.85
C ARG A 79 -16.30 -9.06 19.09
N ALA A 80 -17.06 -9.02 20.14
CA ALA A 80 -18.09 -10.02 20.41
C ALA A 80 -19.03 -10.15 19.19
N GLY A 81 -19.29 -11.39 18.76
CA GLY A 81 -20.15 -11.67 17.59
C GLY A 81 -19.55 -11.32 16.22
N SER A 82 -18.26 -11.07 16.14
CA SER A 82 -17.58 -10.82 14.85
C SER A 82 -17.70 -12.03 13.92
N ALA A 83 -18.09 -11.79 12.67
CA ALA A 83 -18.09 -12.82 11.62
C ALA A 83 -16.69 -13.40 11.35
N SER A 84 -15.64 -12.67 11.70
CA SER A 84 -14.24 -13.07 11.50
C SER A 84 -13.75 -14.15 12.48
N VAL A 85 -14.49 -14.46 13.54
CA VAL A 85 -14.11 -15.48 14.54
C VAL A 85 -13.89 -16.85 13.89
N ALA A 86 -14.74 -17.25 12.95
CA ALA A 86 -14.60 -18.52 12.24
C ALA A 86 -13.27 -18.59 11.46
N SER A 87 -12.94 -17.53 10.72
CA SER A 87 -11.69 -17.44 9.96
C SER A 87 -10.44 -17.38 10.84
N ALA A 88 -10.52 -16.73 12.02
CA ALA A 88 -9.42 -16.73 12.98
C ALA A 88 -9.18 -18.14 13.56
N ARG A 89 -10.24 -18.90 13.83
CA ARG A 89 -10.14 -20.31 14.25
C ARG A 89 -9.56 -21.20 13.16
N GLU A 90 -9.97 -21.03 11.92
CA GLU A 90 -9.39 -21.75 10.76
C GLU A 90 -7.88 -21.47 10.63
N ALA A 91 -7.44 -20.25 10.96
CA ALA A 91 -6.02 -19.87 10.99
C ALA A 91 -5.27 -20.42 12.24
N GLY A 92 -5.95 -21.13 13.15
CA GLY A 92 -5.36 -21.79 14.30
C GLY A 92 -5.31 -20.96 15.58
N PHE A 93 -6.07 -19.85 15.66
CA PHE A 93 -6.27 -19.10 16.90
C PHE A 93 -7.58 -19.56 17.55
N ASN A 94 -7.59 -19.86 18.85
CA ASN A 94 -8.78 -20.37 19.52
C ASN A 94 -8.86 -19.93 20.98
N GLU A 95 -10.05 -20.02 21.54
CA GLU A 95 -10.34 -19.61 22.90
C GLU A 95 -9.82 -20.63 23.93
N GLU A 96 -9.71 -21.93 23.57
CA GLU A 96 -9.28 -23.00 24.46
C GLU A 96 -7.81 -22.82 24.84
N ASP A 97 -6.96 -22.42 23.87
CA ASP A 97 -5.54 -22.13 24.10
C ASP A 97 -5.33 -20.69 24.59
N GLY A 98 -6.39 -19.88 24.70
CA GLY A 98 -6.33 -18.49 25.08
C GLY A 98 -5.66 -17.59 24.06
N THR A 99 -5.62 -18.01 22.77
CA THR A 99 -5.03 -17.26 21.66
C THR A 99 -6.06 -16.45 20.87
N LEU A 100 -7.36 -16.59 21.16
CA LEU A 100 -8.45 -15.82 20.61
C LEU A 100 -9.37 -15.34 21.74
N GLY A 101 -9.75 -14.07 21.74
CA GLY A 101 -10.60 -13.50 22.78
C GLY A 101 -11.26 -12.19 22.41
N ASP A 102 -11.92 -11.56 23.39
CA ASP A 102 -12.47 -10.21 23.25
C ASP A 102 -11.35 -9.17 23.01
N MET A 103 -11.58 -8.21 22.14
CA MET A 103 -10.56 -7.25 21.72
C MET A 103 -10.00 -6.44 22.90
N PHE A 104 -10.84 -5.98 23.82
CA PHE A 104 -10.37 -5.17 24.95
C PHE A 104 -9.67 -6.02 26.00
N ASP A 105 -10.08 -7.28 26.20
CA ASP A 105 -9.41 -8.22 27.09
C ASP A 105 -8.02 -8.54 26.56
N ILE A 106 -7.88 -8.81 25.27
CA ILE A 106 -6.58 -9.05 24.63
C ILE A 106 -5.69 -7.79 24.73
N VAL A 107 -6.22 -6.57 24.52
CA VAL A 107 -5.44 -5.33 24.76
C VAL A 107 -4.92 -5.25 26.19
N ARG A 108 -5.77 -5.56 27.20
CA ARG A 108 -5.36 -5.56 28.63
C ARG A 108 -4.28 -6.58 28.96
N GLU A 109 -4.27 -7.70 28.24
CA GLU A 109 -3.27 -8.75 28.44
C GLU A 109 -1.94 -8.49 27.71
N SER A 110 -1.95 -7.63 26.69
CA SER A 110 -0.82 -7.43 25.79
C SER A 110 0.25 -6.53 26.38
N ASP A 111 1.50 -6.88 26.20
CA ASP A 111 2.65 -6.02 26.39
C ASP A 111 2.96 -5.25 25.13
N PHE A 112 2.54 -5.79 23.98
CA PHE A 112 2.56 -5.14 22.68
C PHE A 112 1.20 -5.36 22.00
N ALA A 113 0.38 -4.32 21.92
CA ALA A 113 -0.94 -4.33 21.30
C ALA A 113 -0.86 -3.73 19.89
N ILE A 114 -1.06 -4.55 18.87
CA ILE A 114 -1.07 -4.17 17.46
C ILE A 114 -2.52 -4.00 17.01
N VAL A 115 -2.96 -2.78 16.76
CA VAL A 115 -4.36 -2.47 16.45
C VAL A 115 -4.57 -2.36 14.95
N LEU A 116 -5.29 -3.34 14.39
CA LEU A 116 -5.54 -3.54 12.96
C LEU A 116 -7.06 -3.61 12.63
N ILE A 117 -7.87 -2.89 13.40
CA ILE A 117 -9.28 -2.67 13.09
C ILE A 117 -9.43 -1.60 12.00
N SER A 118 -10.62 -1.46 11.40
CA SER A 118 -10.86 -0.42 10.41
C SER A 118 -10.70 0.98 11.01
N ASP A 119 -10.27 1.95 10.20
CA ASP A 119 -10.01 3.32 10.64
C ASP A 119 -11.22 3.98 11.31
N ALA A 120 -12.43 3.76 10.77
CA ALA A 120 -13.64 4.27 11.38
C ALA A 120 -13.91 3.64 12.77
N ALA A 121 -13.66 2.33 12.93
CA ALA A 121 -13.79 1.67 14.22
C ALA A 121 -12.67 2.10 15.19
N MET A 122 -11.47 2.38 14.68
CA MET A 122 -10.38 2.92 15.49
C MET A 122 -10.72 4.33 16.00
N ALA A 123 -11.26 5.19 15.15
CA ALA A 123 -11.74 6.51 15.53
C ALA A 123 -12.90 6.46 16.54
N GLU A 124 -13.72 5.42 16.53
CA GLU A 124 -14.84 5.22 17.47
C GLU A 124 -14.35 4.70 18.83
N HIS A 125 -13.33 3.82 18.86
CA HIS A 125 -12.95 3.05 20.05
C HIS A 125 -11.58 3.41 20.63
N TYR A 126 -10.87 4.40 20.09
CA TYR A 126 -9.49 4.69 20.54
C TYR A 126 -9.39 5.00 22.03
N GLU A 127 -10.37 5.71 22.61
CA GLU A 127 -10.37 6.03 24.05
C GLU A 127 -10.46 4.78 24.93
N GLU A 128 -11.31 3.81 24.55
CA GLU A 128 -11.45 2.53 25.26
C GLU A 128 -10.20 1.67 25.09
N ILE A 129 -9.60 1.66 23.89
CA ILE A 129 -8.33 0.98 23.61
C ILE A 129 -7.22 1.57 24.48
N PHE A 130 -7.09 2.92 24.53
CA PHE A 130 -6.08 3.60 25.32
C PHE A 130 -6.25 3.30 26.82
N ALA A 131 -7.49 3.29 27.32
CA ALA A 131 -7.79 2.96 28.72
C ALA A 131 -7.48 1.49 29.07
N ALA A 132 -7.47 0.60 28.07
CA ALA A 132 -7.16 -0.82 28.26
C ALA A 132 -5.65 -1.13 28.22
N LEU A 133 -4.81 -0.25 27.68
CA LEU A 133 -3.36 -0.45 27.58
C LEU A 133 -2.70 -0.50 28.96
N LYS A 134 -1.77 -1.44 29.13
CA LYS A 134 -0.92 -1.49 30.33
C LYS A 134 0.05 -0.30 30.32
N PRO A 135 0.37 0.29 31.50
CA PRO A 135 1.49 1.22 31.58
C PRO A 135 2.80 0.57 31.08
N GLY A 136 3.54 1.27 30.23
CA GLY A 136 4.77 0.78 29.62
C GLY A 136 4.56 -0.23 28.45
N ALA A 137 3.31 -0.50 28.06
CA ALA A 137 3.05 -1.30 26.85
C ALA A 137 3.45 -0.55 25.59
N THR A 138 3.59 -1.30 24.50
CA THR A 138 3.76 -0.75 23.15
C THR A 138 2.44 -0.82 22.41
N LEU A 139 1.97 0.32 21.91
CA LEU A 139 0.87 0.42 20.95
C LEU A 139 1.46 0.40 19.54
N GLY A 140 1.09 -0.59 18.73
CA GLY A 140 1.47 -0.73 17.34
C GLY A 140 0.32 -0.40 16.40
N LEU A 141 0.61 0.38 15.36
CA LEU A 141 -0.31 0.74 14.28
C LEU A 141 0.31 0.33 12.96
N SER A 142 -0.48 -0.19 12.01
CA SER A 142 0.00 -0.50 10.64
C SER A 142 -0.41 0.56 9.63
N HIS A 143 -0.87 1.70 10.13
CA HIS A 143 -1.27 2.86 9.35
C HIS A 143 -1.34 4.08 10.30
N GLY A 144 -0.86 5.23 9.84
CA GLY A 144 -0.82 6.44 10.66
C GLY A 144 -2.16 7.19 10.80
N PHE A 145 -3.28 6.64 10.31
CA PHE A 145 -4.61 7.26 10.32
C PHE A 145 -5.01 7.79 11.70
N LEU A 146 -4.78 7.01 12.75
CA LEU A 146 -5.17 7.40 14.11
C LEU A 146 -4.49 8.69 14.56
N LEU A 147 -3.20 8.92 14.21
CA LEU A 147 -2.53 10.19 14.50
C LEU A 147 -3.28 11.35 13.85
N GLY A 148 -3.60 11.23 12.57
CA GLY A 148 -4.33 12.29 11.86
C GLY A 148 -5.75 12.51 12.40
N HIS A 149 -6.40 11.46 12.92
CA HIS A 149 -7.69 11.60 13.63
C HIS A 149 -7.52 12.35 14.94
N LEU A 150 -6.54 11.96 15.76
CA LEU A 150 -6.24 12.64 17.03
C LEU A 150 -5.90 14.12 16.81
N ASP A 151 -5.11 14.44 15.79
CA ASP A 151 -4.80 15.83 15.40
C ASP A 151 -6.09 16.62 15.06
N ASN A 152 -7.03 16.01 14.36
CA ASN A 152 -8.32 16.64 14.02
C ASN A 152 -9.20 16.89 15.25
N GLU A 153 -9.14 16.02 16.26
CA GLU A 153 -9.92 16.11 17.51
C GLU A 153 -9.20 16.90 18.60
N GLY A 154 -7.92 17.25 18.42
CA GLY A 154 -7.08 17.86 19.45
C GLY A 154 -6.77 16.92 20.61
N ALA A 155 -6.76 15.61 20.35
CA ALA A 155 -6.43 14.56 21.30
C ALA A 155 -4.98 14.06 21.10
N THR A 156 -4.47 13.30 22.08
CA THR A 156 -3.10 12.77 22.08
C THR A 156 -3.07 11.30 22.48
N PHE A 157 -1.99 10.60 22.15
CA PHE A 157 -1.72 9.27 22.69
C PHE A 157 -1.47 9.34 24.21
N PRO A 158 -1.71 8.22 24.95
CA PRO A 158 -1.39 8.14 26.38
C PRO A 158 0.12 8.32 26.63
N GLU A 159 0.50 9.16 27.60
CA GLU A 159 1.90 9.51 27.87
C GLU A 159 2.76 8.34 28.39
N ASN A 160 2.14 7.26 28.84
CA ASN A 160 2.80 6.15 29.54
C ASN A 160 2.98 4.89 28.71
N VAL A 161 2.88 4.97 27.38
CA VAL A 161 3.05 3.85 26.45
C VAL A 161 4.01 4.22 25.33
N ASN A 162 4.69 3.21 24.75
CA ASN A 162 5.35 3.40 23.46
C ASN A 162 4.32 3.44 22.34
N VAL A 163 4.52 4.26 21.32
CA VAL A 163 3.65 4.30 20.13
C VAL A 163 4.52 4.17 18.89
N VAL A 164 4.30 3.10 18.16
CA VAL A 164 5.07 2.76 16.97
C VAL A 164 4.15 2.45 15.79
N ALA A 165 4.65 2.65 14.58
CA ALA A 165 4.02 2.14 13.38
C ALA A 165 4.96 1.20 12.64
N VAL A 166 4.39 0.13 12.06
CA VAL A 166 5.02 -0.71 11.05
C VAL A 166 3.99 -0.95 9.96
N CYS A 167 4.28 -0.42 8.78
CA CYS A 167 3.33 -0.35 7.69
C CYS A 167 3.88 -1.14 6.50
N PRO A 168 3.49 -2.42 6.34
CA PRO A 168 3.83 -3.21 5.16
C PRO A 168 3.25 -2.54 3.91
N LYS A 169 4.08 -2.33 2.89
CA LYS A 169 3.70 -1.70 1.62
C LYS A 169 3.05 -2.71 0.70
N GLY A 170 1.84 -3.11 1.09
CA GLY A 170 1.04 -4.11 0.40
C GLY A 170 -0.14 -4.60 1.23
N MET A 171 -1.15 -5.11 0.54
CA MET A 171 -2.32 -5.70 1.17
C MET A 171 -1.98 -6.95 1.97
N GLY A 172 -2.77 -7.26 3.00
CA GLY A 172 -2.53 -8.40 3.89
C GLY A 172 -2.33 -9.75 3.18
N PRO A 173 -3.17 -10.14 2.21
CA PRO A 173 -2.95 -11.36 1.44
C PRO A 173 -1.57 -11.43 0.77
N SER A 174 -1.05 -10.31 0.23
CA SER A 174 0.31 -10.23 -0.33
C SER A 174 1.37 -10.40 0.75
N VAL A 175 1.18 -9.77 1.92
CA VAL A 175 2.09 -9.90 3.08
C VAL A 175 2.20 -11.37 3.50
N ARG A 176 1.08 -12.11 3.56
CA ARG A 176 1.10 -13.54 3.92
C ARG A 176 1.71 -14.40 2.81
N ALA A 177 1.31 -14.20 1.56
CA ALA A 177 1.78 -15.01 0.43
C ALA A 177 3.30 -14.93 0.26
N LEU A 178 3.87 -13.72 0.26
CA LEU A 178 5.32 -13.53 0.12
C LEU A 178 6.09 -13.96 1.38
N TYR A 179 5.51 -13.85 2.58
CA TYR A 179 6.12 -14.44 3.78
C TYR A 179 6.28 -15.96 3.65
N VAL A 180 5.26 -16.64 3.14
CA VAL A 180 5.33 -18.11 2.92
C VAL A 180 6.38 -18.45 1.86
N GLN A 181 6.39 -17.73 0.73
CA GLN A 181 7.43 -17.89 -0.30
C GLN A 181 8.84 -17.62 0.23
N GLY A 182 8.99 -16.71 1.18
CA GLY A 182 10.25 -16.42 1.88
C GLY A 182 10.83 -17.60 2.68
N ALA A 183 10.08 -18.69 2.86
CA ALA A 183 10.63 -19.94 3.41
C ALA A 183 11.62 -20.59 2.45
N GLU A 184 11.39 -20.46 1.14
CA GLU A 184 12.25 -21.01 0.09
C GLU A 184 13.25 -19.98 -0.45
N VAL A 185 12.83 -18.71 -0.50
CA VAL A 185 13.65 -17.57 -0.97
C VAL A 185 13.85 -16.58 0.17
N ASN A 186 14.96 -16.72 0.89
CA ASN A 186 15.27 -15.84 2.01
C ASN A 186 15.32 -14.37 1.56
N GLY A 187 14.60 -13.51 2.27
CA GLY A 187 14.45 -12.10 1.95
C GLY A 187 13.29 -11.81 0.99
N ALA A 188 12.51 -12.80 0.55
CA ALA A 188 11.21 -12.54 -0.09
C ALA A 188 10.21 -12.03 0.95
N GLY A 189 9.39 -11.06 0.56
CA GLY A 189 8.39 -10.44 1.44
C GLY A 189 7.92 -9.10 0.90
N ILE A 190 7.04 -8.46 1.64
CA ILE A 190 6.60 -7.08 1.42
C ILE A 190 7.48 -6.15 2.26
N ASN A 191 8.02 -5.11 1.66
CA ASN A 191 8.77 -4.07 2.37
C ASN A 191 7.88 -3.36 3.39
N ALA A 192 8.47 -2.82 4.45
CA ALA A 192 7.72 -2.06 5.42
C ALA A 192 8.42 -0.73 5.76
N SER A 193 7.64 0.31 5.97
CA SER A 193 8.10 1.47 6.71
C SER A 193 7.90 1.27 8.20
N PHE A 194 8.67 1.98 9.02
CA PHE A 194 8.42 2.09 10.45
C PHE A 194 8.53 3.54 10.92
N ALA A 195 7.78 3.85 11.95
CA ALA A 195 7.82 5.17 12.60
C ALA A 195 7.75 5.01 14.13
N ILE A 196 8.48 5.87 14.83
CA ILE A 196 8.40 5.98 16.29
C ILE A 196 7.71 7.30 16.60
N GLN A 197 6.48 7.21 17.07
CA GLN A 197 5.71 8.38 17.51
C GLN A 197 6.02 8.74 18.95
N GLN A 198 6.22 7.75 19.80
CA GLN A 198 6.52 7.92 21.21
C GLN A 198 7.38 6.77 21.74
N ASP A 199 8.44 7.09 22.46
CA ASP A 199 9.32 6.13 23.12
C ASP A 199 9.50 6.55 24.58
N VAL A 200 8.92 5.79 25.50
CA VAL A 200 8.92 6.10 26.96
C VAL A 200 10.00 5.34 27.73
N ASP A 201 10.61 4.32 27.13
CA ASP A 201 11.55 3.43 27.82
C ASP A 201 12.81 3.03 27.01
N GLY A 202 12.97 3.60 25.82
CA GLY A 202 14.10 3.36 24.91
C GLY A 202 14.07 2.00 24.21
N ARG A 203 12.87 1.38 24.05
CA ARG A 203 12.68 0.09 23.38
C ARG A 203 11.82 0.18 22.12
N ALA A 204 11.16 1.31 21.87
CA ALA A 204 10.20 1.45 20.80
C ALA A 204 10.78 1.11 19.42
N THR A 205 12.01 1.52 19.13
CA THR A 205 12.68 1.22 17.85
C THR A 205 12.90 -0.27 17.65
N ASP A 206 13.45 -0.97 18.66
CA ASP A 206 13.69 -2.40 18.56
C ASP A 206 12.39 -3.20 18.48
N HIS A 207 11.33 -2.79 19.17
CA HIS A 207 9.99 -3.37 19.04
C HIS A 207 9.42 -3.22 17.63
N ALA A 208 9.52 -2.02 17.03
CA ALA A 208 9.06 -1.79 15.67
C ALA A 208 9.85 -2.62 14.64
N LEU A 209 11.17 -2.64 14.76
CA LEU A 209 12.04 -3.41 13.87
C LEU A 209 11.79 -4.92 14.02
N ALA A 210 11.64 -5.42 15.26
CA ALA A 210 11.30 -6.82 15.51
C ALA A 210 9.95 -7.20 14.89
N TRP A 211 8.95 -6.33 15.00
CA TRP A 211 7.67 -6.54 14.36
C TRP A 211 7.83 -6.63 12.82
N SER A 212 8.53 -5.68 12.18
CA SER A 212 8.76 -5.71 10.74
C SER A 212 9.52 -6.97 10.28
N VAL A 213 10.58 -7.35 10.99
CA VAL A 213 11.36 -8.58 10.71
C VAL A 213 10.48 -9.82 10.85
N ALA A 214 9.64 -9.89 11.89
CA ALA A 214 8.71 -11.00 12.10
C ALA A 214 7.62 -11.09 11.03
N LEU A 215 7.27 -9.97 10.38
CA LEU A 215 6.37 -9.97 9.22
C LEU A 215 7.04 -10.50 7.94
N GLY A 216 8.37 -10.62 7.91
CA GLY A 216 9.12 -11.08 6.77
C GLY A 216 9.50 -9.97 5.79
N SER A 217 9.58 -8.72 6.23
CA SER A 217 9.93 -7.59 5.37
C SER A 217 11.36 -7.72 4.85
N PRO A 218 11.60 -7.63 3.52
CA PRO A 218 12.95 -7.73 2.92
C PRO A 218 13.86 -6.60 3.37
N TYR A 219 13.32 -5.40 3.48
CA TYR A 219 13.97 -4.30 4.19
C TYR A 219 12.92 -3.40 4.85
N THR A 220 13.35 -2.74 5.92
CA THR A 220 12.55 -1.83 6.72
C THR A 220 13.21 -0.47 6.69
N PHE A 221 12.49 0.58 6.30
CA PHE A 221 12.96 1.95 6.22
C PHE A 221 12.20 2.86 7.17
N GLN A 222 12.88 3.90 7.65
CA GLN A 222 12.27 4.84 8.57
C GLN A 222 11.41 5.89 7.85
N THR A 223 10.28 6.21 8.46
CA THR A 223 9.46 7.39 8.15
C THR A 223 8.94 8.03 9.43
N THR A 224 8.10 9.05 9.35
CA THR A 224 7.30 9.54 10.47
C THR A 224 5.86 9.06 10.33
N MET A 225 5.14 8.89 11.44
CA MET A 225 3.73 8.48 11.37
C MET A 225 2.87 9.48 10.59
N GLN A 226 3.25 10.77 10.61
CA GLN A 226 2.59 11.81 9.80
C GLN A 226 2.88 11.66 8.31
N SER A 227 4.13 11.39 7.92
CA SER A 227 4.51 11.15 6.53
C SER A 227 3.79 9.93 5.99
N GLU A 228 3.78 8.86 6.77
CA GLU A 228 3.16 7.59 6.42
C GLU A 228 1.67 7.75 6.10
N TYR A 229 0.84 8.28 7.03
CA TYR A 229 -0.58 8.37 6.72
C TYR A 229 -0.90 9.31 5.55
N ARG A 230 -0.03 10.31 5.31
CA ARG A 230 -0.21 11.21 4.17
C ARG A 230 0.09 10.53 2.86
N SER A 231 1.19 9.79 2.77
CA SER A 231 1.57 9.09 1.54
C SER A 231 0.67 7.89 1.26
N ASP A 232 0.29 7.12 2.28
CA ASP A 232 -0.57 5.94 2.15
C ASP A 232 -1.99 6.32 1.72
N ILE A 233 -2.67 7.21 2.47
CA ILE A 233 -4.00 7.69 2.08
C ILE A 233 -3.97 8.33 0.68
N PHE A 234 -2.94 9.10 0.36
CA PHE A 234 -2.75 9.70 -0.95
C PHE A 234 -2.58 8.64 -2.04
N GLY A 235 -1.71 7.64 -1.81
CA GLY A 235 -1.46 6.54 -2.74
C GLY A 235 -2.72 5.73 -3.07
N GLU A 236 -3.55 5.42 -2.06
CA GLU A 236 -4.84 4.72 -2.24
C GLU A 236 -5.82 5.51 -3.14
N ARG A 237 -5.82 6.83 -3.07
CA ARG A 237 -6.63 7.70 -3.95
C ARG A 237 -5.98 7.87 -5.31
N GLY A 238 -4.66 7.82 -5.37
CA GLY A 238 -3.83 7.89 -6.57
C GLY A 238 -3.63 6.55 -7.25
N ILE A 239 -2.37 6.26 -7.57
CA ILE A 239 -1.97 5.15 -8.45
C ILE A 239 -2.31 3.75 -7.92
N LEU A 240 -2.43 3.59 -6.59
CA LEU A 240 -2.70 2.29 -6.00
C LEU A 240 -4.11 1.79 -6.31
N LEU A 241 -5.11 2.69 -6.34
CA LEU A 241 -6.49 2.29 -6.57
C LEU A 241 -7.30 3.32 -7.35
N GLY A 242 -7.40 4.57 -6.88
CA GLY A 242 -8.30 5.58 -7.45
C GLY A 242 -7.94 5.97 -8.88
N ALA A 243 -6.67 6.28 -9.13
CA ALA A 243 -6.22 6.69 -10.47
C ALA A 243 -6.27 5.52 -11.46
N VAL A 244 -5.80 4.32 -11.09
CA VAL A 244 -5.86 3.16 -11.98
C VAL A 244 -7.31 2.84 -12.37
N HIS A 245 -8.25 2.93 -11.42
CA HIS A 245 -9.67 2.74 -11.68
C HIS A 245 -10.21 3.77 -12.69
N GLY A 246 -9.96 5.07 -12.48
CA GLY A 246 -10.40 6.12 -13.41
C GLY A 246 -9.75 6.04 -14.78
N LEU A 247 -8.44 5.72 -14.83
CA LEU A 247 -7.70 5.56 -16.08
C LEU A 247 -8.22 4.41 -16.94
N VAL A 248 -8.43 3.22 -16.36
CA VAL A 248 -8.86 2.06 -17.18
C VAL A 248 -10.26 2.28 -17.75
N GLU A 249 -11.16 2.92 -17.02
CA GLU A 249 -12.50 3.25 -17.53
C GLU A 249 -12.45 4.27 -18.68
N SER A 250 -11.66 5.33 -18.53
CA SER A 250 -11.51 6.33 -19.59
C SER A 250 -10.82 5.77 -20.83
N LEU A 251 -9.73 4.99 -20.65
CA LEU A 251 -9.01 4.35 -21.76
C LEU A 251 -9.86 3.32 -22.49
N TYR A 252 -10.63 2.50 -21.77
CA TYR A 252 -11.55 1.54 -22.39
C TYR A 252 -12.55 2.25 -23.32
N ARG A 253 -13.20 3.32 -22.84
CA ARG A 253 -14.15 4.09 -23.66
C ARG A 253 -13.45 4.75 -24.85
N HIS A 254 -12.28 5.33 -24.65
CA HIS A 254 -11.49 5.94 -25.73
C HIS A 254 -11.20 4.93 -26.84
N PHE A 255 -10.70 3.74 -26.51
CA PHE A 255 -10.45 2.69 -27.53
C PHE A 255 -11.75 2.19 -28.19
N ARG A 256 -12.86 2.14 -27.45
CA ARG A 256 -14.17 1.82 -28.03
C ARG A 256 -14.63 2.88 -29.04
N GLU A 257 -14.42 4.15 -28.76
CA GLU A 257 -14.72 5.28 -29.66
C GLU A 257 -13.84 5.26 -30.91
N GLU A 258 -12.58 4.81 -30.81
CA GLU A 258 -11.70 4.56 -31.94
C GLU A 258 -12.10 3.33 -32.78
N GLY A 259 -13.09 2.56 -32.34
CA GLY A 259 -13.63 1.40 -33.10
C GLY A 259 -13.07 0.04 -32.66
N ALA A 260 -12.30 -0.04 -31.59
CA ALA A 260 -11.83 -1.33 -31.06
C ALA A 260 -13.00 -2.20 -30.58
N ALA A 261 -12.89 -3.54 -30.76
CA ALA A 261 -13.83 -4.47 -30.16
C ALA A 261 -13.77 -4.41 -28.63
N PRO A 262 -14.86 -4.75 -27.88
CA PRO A 262 -14.88 -4.64 -26.42
C PRO A 262 -13.72 -5.37 -25.75
N GLU A 263 -13.43 -6.59 -26.17
CA GLU A 263 -12.36 -7.42 -25.62
C GLU A 263 -10.97 -6.83 -25.92
N ASP A 264 -10.79 -6.22 -27.10
CA ASP A 264 -9.54 -5.60 -27.49
C ASP A 264 -9.32 -4.30 -26.69
N ALA A 265 -10.35 -3.47 -26.56
CA ALA A 265 -10.32 -2.27 -25.72
C ALA A 265 -9.95 -2.60 -24.26
N PHE A 266 -10.49 -3.70 -23.71
CA PHE A 266 -10.17 -4.17 -22.37
C PHE A 266 -8.72 -4.67 -22.25
N ARG A 267 -8.24 -5.46 -23.24
CA ARG A 267 -6.84 -5.92 -23.25
C ARG A 267 -5.87 -4.73 -23.33
N ARG A 268 -6.15 -3.77 -24.20
CA ARG A 268 -5.30 -2.59 -24.39
C ARG A 268 -5.30 -1.65 -23.18
N SER A 269 -6.38 -1.59 -22.39
CA SER A 269 -6.49 -0.77 -21.19
C SER A 269 -6.12 -1.55 -19.92
N ALA A 270 -7.07 -2.27 -19.33
CA ALA A 270 -6.92 -2.89 -18.01
C ALA A 270 -5.88 -4.01 -17.97
N GLU A 271 -5.91 -4.95 -18.95
CA GLU A 271 -4.96 -6.05 -18.98
C GLU A 271 -3.54 -5.56 -19.27
N SER A 272 -3.37 -4.55 -20.13
CA SER A 272 -2.06 -3.96 -20.43
C SER A 272 -1.42 -3.39 -19.15
N ILE A 273 -2.19 -2.67 -18.33
CA ILE A 273 -1.69 -2.12 -17.05
C ILE A 273 -1.35 -3.22 -16.06
N THR A 274 -2.31 -4.12 -15.79
CA THR A 274 -2.16 -5.12 -14.72
C THR A 274 -1.21 -6.27 -15.08
N GLY A 275 -1.02 -6.55 -16.37
CA GLY A 275 -0.13 -7.56 -16.91
C GLY A 275 1.23 -6.99 -17.32
N PRO A 276 1.50 -6.82 -18.64
CA PRO A 276 2.85 -6.54 -19.13
C PRO A 276 3.46 -5.23 -18.63
N ILE A 277 2.69 -4.15 -18.46
CA ILE A 277 3.22 -2.88 -17.94
C ILE A 277 3.68 -3.06 -16.49
N SER A 278 2.81 -3.58 -15.60
CA SER A 278 3.16 -3.80 -14.19
C SER A 278 4.31 -4.77 -14.03
N LYS A 279 4.32 -5.87 -14.77
CA LYS A 279 5.41 -6.85 -14.73
C LYS A 279 6.73 -6.23 -15.17
N THR A 280 6.71 -5.41 -16.22
CA THR A 280 7.91 -4.69 -16.66
C THR A 280 8.40 -3.72 -15.60
N ILE A 281 7.50 -2.94 -14.98
CA ILE A 281 7.89 -2.00 -13.90
C ILE A 281 8.48 -2.75 -12.71
N SER A 282 7.87 -3.85 -12.29
CA SER A 282 8.35 -4.67 -11.17
C SER A 282 9.77 -5.19 -11.38
N HIS A 283 10.13 -5.60 -12.60
CA HIS A 283 11.41 -6.23 -12.92
C HIS A 283 12.47 -5.26 -13.44
N HIS A 284 12.05 -4.20 -14.13
CA HIS A 284 12.95 -3.30 -14.88
C HIS A 284 12.75 -1.81 -14.56
N GLY A 285 11.92 -1.49 -13.55
CA GLY A 285 11.56 -0.12 -13.22
C GLY A 285 10.65 0.55 -14.28
N ILE A 286 10.19 1.76 -13.99
CA ILE A 286 9.27 2.49 -14.86
C ILE A 286 9.90 2.76 -16.23
N ILE A 287 11.19 3.05 -16.26
CA ILE A 287 11.93 3.30 -17.51
C ILE A 287 11.92 2.08 -18.44
N GLY A 288 11.92 0.87 -17.90
CA GLY A 288 11.90 -0.38 -18.66
C GLY A 288 10.67 -0.49 -19.57
N VAL A 289 9.54 0.11 -19.21
CA VAL A 289 8.35 0.15 -20.07
C VAL A 289 8.63 0.91 -21.36
N PHE A 290 9.25 2.09 -21.25
CA PHE A 290 9.62 2.90 -22.42
C PHE A 290 10.70 2.23 -23.26
N GLU A 291 11.69 1.60 -22.63
CA GLU A 291 12.82 0.96 -23.32
C GLU A 291 12.38 -0.24 -24.17
N GLN A 292 11.36 -0.98 -23.75
CA GLN A 292 10.82 -2.13 -24.50
C GLN A 292 10.06 -1.74 -25.77
N LEU A 293 9.63 -0.48 -25.91
CA LEU A 293 8.89 0.00 -27.07
C LEU A 293 9.83 0.22 -28.27
N ASP A 294 9.32 -0.08 -29.45
CA ASP A 294 9.97 0.33 -30.69
C ASP A 294 9.86 1.85 -30.93
N ALA A 295 10.43 2.35 -32.02
CA ALA A 295 10.46 3.80 -32.30
C ALA A 295 9.04 4.40 -32.41
N ALA A 296 8.11 3.71 -33.07
CA ALA A 296 6.73 4.18 -33.22
C ALA A 296 5.98 4.11 -31.89
N GLY A 297 6.18 3.05 -31.10
CA GLY A 297 5.63 2.90 -29.75
C GLY A 297 6.12 4.02 -28.81
N LYS A 298 7.40 4.38 -28.89
CA LYS A 298 7.96 5.50 -28.10
C LYS A 298 7.35 6.85 -28.45
N GLU A 299 7.03 7.10 -29.72
CA GLU A 299 6.31 8.32 -30.13
C GLU A 299 4.90 8.35 -29.55
N ILE A 300 4.17 7.24 -29.60
CA ILE A 300 2.83 7.11 -29.01
C ILE A 300 2.89 7.29 -27.49
N PHE A 301 3.84 6.62 -26.83
CA PHE A 301 4.07 6.76 -25.39
C PHE A 301 4.30 8.23 -24.98
N ASN A 302 5.24 8.89 -25.65
CA ASN A 302 5.58 10.28 -25.33
C ASN A 302 4.36 11.20 -25.51
N ARG A 303 3.59 11.03 -26.58
CA ARG A 303 2.38 11.81 -26.82
C ARG A 303 1.33 11.59 -25.73
N ALA A 304 1.07 10.33 -25.37
CA ALA A 304 0.15 9.99 -24.28
C ALA A 304 0.63 10.55 -22.93
N TYR A 305 1.93 10.41 -22.65
CA TYR A 305 2.57 10.94 -21.44
C TYR A 305 2.41 12.46 -21.33
N ASP A 306 2.74 13.20 -22.39
CA ASP A 306 2.73 14.67 -22.42
C ASP A 306 1.33 15.23 -22.14
N VAL A 307 0.28 14.65 -22.72
CA VAL A 307 -1.10 15.14 -22.51
C VAL A 307 -1.71 14.68 -21.17
N THR A 308 -1.16 13.64 -20.55
CA THR A 308 -1.71 13.05 -19.31
C THR A 308 -1.06 13.64 -18.07
N TYR A 309 0.24 13.91 -18.09
CA TYR A 309 1.02 14.24 -16.89
C TYR A 309 0.44 15.41 -16.09
N LEU A 310 0.21 16.57 -16.71
CA LEU A 310 -0.27 17.75 -15.99
C LEU A 310 -1.70 17.62 -15.47
N PRO A 311 -2.69 17.11 -16.25
CA PRO A 311 -4.02 16.87 -15.74
C PRO A 311 -4.04 15.90 -14.53
N MET A 312 -3.25 14.82 -14.60
CA MET A 312 -3.14 13.88 -13.48
C MET A 312 -2.45 14.51 -12.27
N LYS A 313 -1.37 15.27 -12.47
CA LYS A 313 -0.68 15.97 -11.39
C LYS A 313 -1.60 16.97 -10.67
N ALA A 314 -2.45 17.67 -11.40
CA ALA A 314 -3.42 18.59 -10.81
C ALA A 314 -4.42 17.88 -9.89
N VAL A 315 -4.97 16.74 -10.32
CA VAL A 315 -5.87 15.91 -9.49
C VAL A 315 -5.14 15.35 -8.27
N LEU A 316 -3.90 14.86 -8.46
CA LEU A 316 -3.09 14.34 -7.38
C LEU A 316 -2.72 15.42 -6.35
N GLN A 317 -2.42 16.64 -6.79
CA GLN A 317 -2.17 17.76 -5.88
C GLN A 317 -3.43 18.10 -5.06
N GLU A 318 -4.62 18.11 -5.68
CA GLU A 318 -5.90 18.26 -4.98
C GLU A 318 -6.08 17.19 -3.90
N ILE A 319 -5.82 15.92 -4.23
CA ILE A 319 -5.88 14.82 -3.26
C ILE A 319 -4.91 15.03 -2.10
N TYR A 320 -3.66 15.38 -2.40
CA TYR A 320 -2.64 15.57 -1.36
C TYR A 320 -3.01 16.70 -0.39
N ASP A 321 -3.56 17.80 -0.92
CA ASP A 321 -4.04 18.92 -0.08
C ASP A 321 -5.23 18.51 0.79
N GLU A 322 -6.18 17.71 0.27
CA GLU A 322 -7.30 17.15 1.04
C GLU A 322 -6.81 16.20 2.15
N VAL A 323 -5.80 15.37 1.88
CA VAL A 323 -5.19 14.49 2.89
C VAL A 323 -4.48 15.33 3.96
N ARG A 324 -3.63 16.28 3.54
CA ARG A 324 -2.84 17.11 4.44
C ARG A 324 -3.71 17.99 5.35
N SER A 325 -4.87 18.44 4.87
CA SER A 325 -5.82 19.23 5.65
C SER A 325 -6.63 18.40 6.65
N GLY A 326 -6.52 17.06 6.63
CA GLY A 326 -7.31 16.14 7.43
C GLY A 326 -8.73 15.90 6.89
N ASN A 327 -9.10 16.47 5.74
CA ASN A 327 -10.44 16.28 5.16
C ASN A 327 -10.72 14.85 4.75
N GLU A 328 -9.71 14.15 4.18
CA GLU A 328 -9.85 12.74 3.82
C GLU A 328 -10.07 11.85 5.05
N ILE A 329 -9.39 12.13 6.16
CA ILE A 329 -9.59 11.43 7.45
C ILE A 329 -11.02 11.66 7.96
N ARG A 330 -11.47 12.93 8.04
CA ARG A 330 -12.84 13.24 8.44
C ARG A 330 -13.88 12.58 7.54
N SER A 331 -13.64 12.51 6.22
CA SER A 331 -14.51 11.85 5.27
C SER A 331 -14.68 10.36 5.57
N VAL A 332 -13.61 9.66 5.94
CA VAL A 332 -13.65 8.24 6.33
C VAL A 332 -14.42 8.04 7.64
N VAL A 333 -14.15 8.86 8.66
CA VAL A 333 -14.85 8.77 9.95
C VAL A 333 -16.36 8.99 9.77
N VAL A 334 -16.76 10.03 9.05
CA VAL A 334 -18.19 10.32 8.75
C VAL A 334 -18.82 9.19 7.92
N ALA A 335 -18.06 8.53 7.06
CA ALA A 335 -18.57 7.42 6.28
C ALA A 335 -18.88 6.18 7.12
N GLY A 336 -18.22 5.96 8.26
CA GLY A 336 -18.42 4.80 9.12
C GLY A 336 -19.90 4.56 9.43
N SER A 337 -20.55 5.50 10.09
CA SER A 337 -21.98 5.41 10.44
C SER A 337 -22.92 5.43 9.22
N ARG A 338 -22.52 6.11 8.12
CA ARG A 338 -23.31 6.13 6.89
C ARG A 338 -23.35 4.76 6.22
N LEU A 339 -22.23 4.02 6.23
CA LEU A 339 -22.13 2.72 5.55
C LEU A 339 -22.95 1.63 6.21
N GLU A 340 -23.27 1.74 7.50
CA GLU A 340 -24.23 0.86 8.16
C GLU A 340 -25.62 0.95 7.53
N ARG A 341 -26.02 2.17 7.16
CA ARG A 341 -27.34 2.44 6.55
C ARG A 341 -27.32 2.32 5.03
N TYR A 342 -26.23 2.73 4.42
CA TYR A 342 -26.04 2.76 2.96
C TYR A 342 -24.71 2.08 2.61
N PRO A 343 -24.67 0.75 2.55
CA PRO A 343 -23.45 0.02 2.20
C PRO A 343 -22.98 0.37 0.77
N MET A 344 -21.67 0.34 0.58
CA MET A 344 -21.11 0.57 -0.76
C MET A 344 -21.53 -0.55 -1.71
N PRO A 345 -22.14 -0.22 -2.86
CA PRO A 345 -22.40 -1.20 -3.91
C PRO A 345 -21.08 -1.65 -4.56
N THR A 346 -21.10 -2.76 -5.29
CA THR A 346 -20.00 -3.18 -6.15
C THR A 346 -19.87 -2.25 -7.36
N ILE A 347 -18.66 -2.17 -7.94
CA ILE A 347 -18.39 -1.32 -9.12
C ILE A 347 -18.42 -2.08 -10.45
N ASP A 348 -18.75 -3.35 -10.44
CA ASP A 348 -18.65 -4.31 -11.54
C ASP A 348 -19.87 -4.35 -12.47
N GLN A 349 -20.73 -3.35 -12.45
CA GLN A 349 -22.03 -3.40 -13.14
C GLN A 349 -22.01 -2.84 -14.59
N THR A 350 -20.90 -2.32 -15.07
CA THR A 350 -20.80 -1.77 -16.43
C THR A 350 -20.33 -2.82 -17.46
N GLU A 351 -20.59 -2.55 -18.75
CA GLU A 351 -20.13 -3.41 -19.87
C GLU A 351 -18.65 -3.78 -19.76
N MET A 352 -17.81 -2.79 -19.45
CA MET A 352 -16.37 -2.98 -19.33
C MET A 352 -16.01 -4.11 -18.36
N TRP A 353 -16.63 -4.13 -17.18
CA TRP A 353 -16.31 -5.15 -16.17
C TRP A 353 -16.80 -6.54 -16.55
N HIS A 354 -17.99 -6.64 -17.19
CA HIS A 354 -18.48 -7.91 -17.72
C HIS A 354 -17.61 -8.46 -18.87
N VAL A 355 -17.15 -7.58 -19.77
CA VAL A 355 -16.17 -7.93 -20.80
C VAL A 355 -14.87 -8.43 -20.16
N GLY A 356 -14.43 -7.75 -19.09
CA GLY A 356 -13.23 -8.12 -18.34
C GLY A 356 -13.28 -9.53 -17.74
N GLU A 357 -14.44 -9.99 -17.26
CA GLU A 357 -14.61 -11.36 -16.79
C GLU A 357 -14.37 -12.37 -17.92
N THR A 358 -14.94 -12.10 -19.10
CA THR A 358 -14.79 -12.95 -20.28
C THR A 358 -13.33 -12.97 -20.75
N VAL A 359 -12.67 -11.82 -20.79
CA VAL A 359 -11.26 -11.71 -21.20
C VAL A 359 -10.36 -12.47 -20.23
N ARG A 360 -10.54 -12.30 -18.91
CA ARG A 360 -9.75 -13.04 -17.90
C ARG A 360 -9.95 -14.55 -18.00
N ALA A 361 -11.19 -15.00 -18.19
CA ALA A 361 -11.48 -16.44 -18.32
C ALA A 361 -10.84 -17.11 -19.55
N ALA A 362 -10.61 -16.33 -20.62
CA ALA A 362 -10.00 -16.79 -21.87
C ALA A 362 -8.57 -16.27 -22.08
N ARG A 363 -7.93 -15.76 -21.04
CA ARG A 363 -6.63 -15.08 -21.14
C ARG A 363 -5.53 -15.99 -21.63
N VAL A 364 -4.74 -15.47 -22.57
CA VAL A 364 -3.44 -15.98 -22.97
C VAL A 364 -2.43 -14.88 -22.68
N GLU A 365 -1.57 -15.11 -21.71
CA GLU A 365 -0.67 -14.08 -21.17
C GLU A 365 0.20 -13.42 -22.25
N GLU A 366 0.73 -14.22 -23.18
CA GLU A 366 1.62 -13.77 -24.24
C GLU A 366 0.91 -12.92 -25.31
N GLU A 367 -0.43 -12.91 -25.33
CA GLU A 367 -1.24 -12.12 -26.27
C GLU A 367 -1.69 -10.78 -25.70
N ILE A 368 -1.40 -10.50 -24.42
CA ILE A 368 -1.71 -9.19 -23.79
C ILE A 368 -0.73 -8.16 -24.35
N PRO A 369 -1.21 -7.10 -25.03
CA PRO A 369 -0.32 -6.10 -25.57
C PRO A 369 0.26 -5.21 -24.46
N LEU A 370 1.54 -4.86 -24.57
CA LEU A 370 2.06 -3.66 -23.94
C LEU A 370 1.62 -2.48 -24.81
N ASP A 371 0.40 -1.95 -24.57
CA ASP A 371 -0.15 -0.86 -25.39
C ASP A 371 0.60 0.45 -25.10
N PRO A 372 1.24 1.08 -26.12
CA PRO A 372 2.09 2.23 -25.88
C PRO A 372 1.34 3.48 -25.39
N PHE A 373 0.07 3.65 -25.77
CA PHE A 373 -0.75 4.76 -25.32
C PHE A 373 -1.12 4.60 -23.84
N THR A 374 -1.61 3.43 -23.47
CA THR A 374 -1.90 3.07 -22.08
C THR A 374 -0.66 3.14 -21.20
N ALA A 375 0.49 2.67 -21.71
CA ALA A 375 1.78 2.76 -21.02
C ALA A 375 2.18 4.21 -20.74
N GLY A 376 2.06 5.09 -21.74
CA GLY A 376 2.36 6.53 -21.59
C GLY A 376 1.46 7.20 -20.55
N ALA A 377 0.15 6.95 -20.60
CA ALA A 377 -0.82 7.52 -19.65
C ALA A 377 -0.61 6.99 -18.21
N TYR A 378 -0.37 5.69 -18.05
CA TYR A 378 -0.14 5.08 -16.73
C TYR A 378 1.18 5.54 -16.11
N CYS A 379 2.28 5.52 -16.88
CA CYS A 379 3.58 6.01 -16.41
C CYS A 379 3.54 7.52 -16.09
N ALA A 380 2.85 8.34 -16.88
CA ALA A 380 2.67 9.76 -16.59
C ALA A 380 1.95 9.98 -15.25
N THR A 381 0.91 9.21 -14.96
CA THR A 381 0.16 9.29 -13.70
C THR A 381 1.02 8.84 -12.51
N MET A 382 1.76 7.75 -12.67
CA MET A 382 2.68 7.26 -11.64
C MET A 382 3.80 8.28 -11.35
N MET A 383 4.41 8.85 -12.39
CA MET A 383 5.44 9.88 -12.23
C MET A 383 4.88 11.16 -11.60
N ALA A 384 3.67 11.56 -11.97
CA ALA A 384 3.00 12.71 -11.34
C ALA A 384 2.77 12.49 -9.83
N GLN A 385 2.42 11.27 -9.40
CA GLN A 385 2.30 10.92 -7.99
C GLN A 385 3.66 11.00 -7.27
N ILE A 386 4.70 10.44 -7.88
CA ILE A 386 6.07 10.51 -7.37
C ILE A 386 6.50 11.95 -7.15
N ASP A 387 6.26 12.82 -8.14
CA ASP A 387 6.65 14.23 -8.05
C ASP A 387 5.89 15.00 -6.97
N VAL A 388 4.60 14.72 -6.76
CA VAL A 388 3.82 15.35 -5.67
C VAL A 388 4.39 14.95 -4.30
N LEU A 389 4.73 13.69 -4.09
CA LEU A 389 5.34 13.24 -2.83
C LEU A 389 6.76 13.79 -2.63
N ASP A 390 7.55 13.86 -3.70
CA ASP A 390 8.90 14.42 -3.66
C ASP A 390 8.89 15.93 -3.35
N GLU A 391 8.01 16.70 -3.99
CA GLU A 391 7.78 18.11 -3.73
C GLU A 391 7.28 18.35 -2.29
N ALA A 392 6.51 17.40 -1.74
CA ALA A 392 6.06 17.44 -0.36
C ALA A 392 7.14 17.04 0.67
N GLY A 393 8.27 16.49 0.21
CA GLY A 393 9.44 16.17 1.04
C GLY A 393 9.41 14.81 1.71
N HIS A 394 8.66 13.85 1.17
CA HIS A 394 8.67 12.46 1.64
C HIS A 394 10.02 11.77 1.39
N PRO A 395 10.44 10.79 2.22
CA PRO A 395 11.63 9.98 1.97
C PRO A 395 11.56 9.23 0.65
N LEU A 396 12.67 9.05 -0.04
CA LEU A 396 12.68 8.40 -1.36
C LEU A 396 12.25 6.92 -1.30
N SER A 397 12.64 6.19 -0.24
CA SER A 397 12.15 4.82 -0.02
C SER A 397 10.62 4.79 0.17
N GLU A 398 10.04 5.77 0.86
CA GLU A 398 8.58 5.87 0.99
C GLU A 398 7.92 6.14 -0.36
N ILE A 399 8.43 7.12 -1.12
CA ILE A 399 7.90 7.49 -2.44
C ILE A 399 7.85 6.28 -3.38
N VAL A 400 8.96 5.53 -3.52
CA VAL A 400 8.97 4.40 -4.45
C VAL A 400 8.13 3.22 -3.97
N ASN A 401 8.02 3.01 -2.66
CA ASN A 401 7.17 1.95 -2.14
C ASN A 401 5.69 2.28 -2.30
N GLU A 402 5.25 3.50 -1.96
CA GLU A 402 3.85 3.94 -2.05
C GLU A 402 3.37 4.19 -3.48
N SER A 403 4.26 4.50 -4.41
CA SER A 403 3.87 4.86 -5.77
C SER A 403 4.13 3.78 -6.80
N VAL A 404 5.09 2.90 -6.56
CA VAL A 404 5.54 1.93 -7.57
C VAL A 404 5.47 0.50 -7.07
N ILE A 405 6.23 0.18 -6.01
CA ILE A 405 6.43 -1.21 -5.57
C ILE A 405 5.13 -1.81 -5.04
N GLU A 406 4.37 -1.07 -4.24
CA GLU A 406 3.07 -1.55 -3.75
C GLU A 406 2.08 -1.77 -4.90
N ALA A 407 2.03 -0.87 -5.87
CA ALA A 407 1.19 -1.04 -7.05
C ALA A 407 1.55 -2.32 -7.81
N THR A 408 2.83 -2.50 -8.16
CA THR A 408 3.27 -3.54 -9.11
C THR A 408 3.50 -4.90 -8.46
N ASP A 409 3.90 -4.95 -7.18
CA ASP A 409 4.28 -6.19 -6.51
C ASP A 409 3.22 -6.69 -5.52
N SER A 410 2.23 -5.88 -5.19
CA SER A 410 1.15 -6.26 -4.27
C SER A 410 -0.23 -6.18 -4.92
N LEU A 411 -0.65 -5.01 -5.43
CA LEU A 411 -2.03 -4.78 -5.85
C LEU A 411 -2.31 -5.28 -7.27
N ASN A 412 -1.47 -4.89 -8.24
CA ASN A 412 -1.70 -5.25 -9.66
C ASN A 412 -1.68 -6.75 -9.94
N PRO A 413 -0.88 -7.61 -9.26
CA PRO A 413 -1.02 -9.06 -9.41
C PRO A 413 -2.42 -9.58 -9.05
N TYR A 414 -3.05 -9.04 -8.01
CA TYR A 414 -4.44 -9.37 -7.65
C TYR A 414 -5.45 -8.77 -8.63
N MET A 415 -5.23 -7.54 -9.10
CA MET A 415 -6.04 -6.91 -10.14
C MET A 415 -5.97 -7.72 -11.44
N HIS A 416 -4.80 -8.26 -11.77
CA HIS A 416 -4.59 -9.10 -12.94
C HIS A 416 -5.34 -10.43 -12.81
N ALA A 417 -5.19 -11.11 -11.67
CA ALA A 417 -5.82 -12.40 -11.42
C ALA A 417 -7.34 -12.31 -11.28
N ARG A 418 -7.86 -11.31 -10.54
CA ARG A 418 -9.26 -11.23 -10.13
C ARG A 418 -10.03 -10.04 -10.70
N GLY A 419 -9.33 -9.07 -11.25
CA GLY A 419 -9.89 -7.85 -11.81
C GLY A 419 -9.75 -6.63 -10.90
N ILE A 420 -9.67 -5.45 -11.51
CA ILE A 420 -9.58 -4.17 -10.80
C ILE A 420 -10.83 -3.92 -9.96
N ALA A 421 -12.02 -4.23 -10.49
CA ALA A 421 -13.28 -4.10 -9.75
C ALA A 421 -13.27 -4.93 -8.46
N TYR A 422 -12.80 -6.19 -8.53
CA TYR A 422 -12.63 -7.02 -7.35
C TYR A 422 -11.72 -6.34 -6.33
N MET A 423 -10.59 -5.81 -6.77
CA MET A 423 -9.63 -5.16 -5.87
C MET A 423 -10.25 -3.94 -5.19
N VAL A 424 -10.89 -3.05 -5.95
CA VAL A 424 -11.59 -1.87 -5.41
C VAL A 424 -12.66 -2.27 -4.40
N ASP A 425 -13.36 -3.38 -4.61
CA ASP A 425 -14.45 -3.81 -3.71
C ASP A 425 -13.97 -4.59 -2.47
N ASN A 426 -12.74 -5.09 -2.46
CA ASN A 426 -12.21 -5.95 -1.39
C ASN A 426 -11.02 -5.35 -0.61
N CYS A 427 -10.57 -4.15 -0.94
CA CYS A 427 -9.60 -3.41 -0.13
C CYS A 427 -10.21 -2.90 1.20
N SER A 428 -9.41 -2.19 1.99
CA SER A 428 -9.86 -1.51 3.20
C SER A 428 -11.05 -0.57 2.90
N VAL A 429 -11.87 -0.29 3.90
CA VAL A 429 -13.00 0.66 3.73
C VAL A 429 -12.48 2.04 3.30
N THR A 430 -11.35 2.47 3.86
CA THR A 430 -10.68 3.73 3.54
C THR A 430 -10.27 3.81 2.08
N ALA A 431 -9.60 2.77 1.57
CA ALA A 431 -9.20 2.67 0.16
C ALA A 431 -10.41 2.62 -0.79
N ARG A 432 -11.44 1.83 -0.45
CA ARG A 432 -12.69 1.73 -1.22
C ARG A 432 -13.41 3.07 -1.34
N LEU A 433 -13.49 3.82 -0.24
CA LEU A 433 -14.08 5.17 -0.23
C LEU A 433 -13.25 6.13 -1.09
N GLY A 434 -11.92 6.07 -0.96
CA GLY A 434 -11.00 6.90 -1.71
C GLY A 434 -11.12 6.66 -3.22
N SER A 435 -11.08 5.40 -3.66
CA SER A 435 -11.23 5.07 -5.07
C SER A 435 -12.55 5.57 -5.66
N ARG A 436 -13.67 5.35 -4.97
CA ARG A 436 -14.99 5.82 -5.44
C ARG A 436 -15.14 7.33 -5.49
N LYS A 437 -14.46 8.04 -4.60
CA LYS A 437 -14.46 9.51 -4.58
C LYS A 437 -13.62 10.08 -5.72
N TRP A 438 -12.44 9.51 -5.99
CA TRP A 438 -11.43 10.14 -6.81
C TRP A 438 -11.30 9.54 -8.21
N ALA A 439 -11.66 8.27 -8.45
CA ALA A 439 -11.64 7.69 -9.80
C ALA A 439 -12.44 8.51 -10.82
N PRO A 440 -13.66 9.04 -10.49
CA PRO A 440 -14.38 9.92 -11.41
C PRO A 440 -13.66 11.24 -11.74
N ARG A 441 -12.78 11.71 -10.86
CA ARG A 441 -11.99 12.93 -11.11
C ARG A 441 -10.85 12.66 -12.10
N PHE A 442 -10.17 11.50 -11.98
CA PHE A 442 -9.18 11.06 -12.96
C PHE A 442 -9.81 10.80 -14.32
N ASP A 443 -10.95 10.11 -14.33
CA ASP A 443 -11.72 9.90 -15.55
C ASP A 443 -12.12 11.23 -16.22
N TYR A 444 -12.64 12.17 -15.46
CA TYR A 444 -12.99 13.52 -15.94
C TYR A 444 -11.76 14.21 -16.56
N ALA A 445 -10.61 14.19 -15.88
CA ALA A 445 -9.40 14.82 -16.38
C ALA A 445 -8.90 14.19 -17.70
N MET A 446 -8.98 12.84 -17.83
CA MET A 446 -8.69 12.17 -19.09
C MET A 446 -9.60 12.63 -20.22
N VAL A 447 -10.92 12.61 -19.97
CA VAL A 447 -11.93 12.88 -21.00
C VAL A 447 -12.02 14.36 -21.39
N GLN A 448 -11.86 15.27 -20.41
CA GLN A 448 -12.04 16.71 -20.65
C GLN A 448 -10.76 17.46 -20.96
N GLU A 449 -9.60 16.93 -20.61
CA GLU A 449 -8.31 17.59 -20.75
C GLU A 449 -7.33 16.80 -21.61
N SER A 450 -7.03 15.52 -21.25
CA SER A 450 -5.99 14.73 -21.91
C SER A 450 -6.39 14.33 -23.35
N PHE A 451 -7.54 13.73 -23.55
CA PHE A 451 -7.96 13.29 -24.90
C PHE A 451 -8.17 14.45 -25.88
N PRO A 452 -8.83 15.57 -25.51
CA PRO A 452 -8.92 16.72 -26.40
C PRO A 452 -7.56 17.34 -26.80
N ALA A 453 -6.56 17.26 -25.90
CA ALA A 453 -5.22 17.75 -26.21
C ALA A 453 -4.47 16.87 -27.23
N LEU A 454 -4.88 15.60 -27.43
CA LEU A 454 -4.36 14.76 -28.50
C LEU A 454 -4.70 15.28 -29.90
N ASP A 455 -5.88 15.90 -30.05
CA ASP A 455 -6.38 16.42 -31.32
C ASP A 455 -5.81 17.82 -31.61
N ALA A 456 -5.41 18.54 -30.57
CA ALA A 456 -4.71 19.82 -30.73
C ALA A 456 -3.26 19.54 -31.18
N ALA A 457 -2.86 20.08 -32.30
CA ALA A 457 -1.60 19.77 -33.00
C ALA A 457 -0.30 20.04 -32.22
N GLU A 458 -0.35 20.65 -31.03
CA GLU A 458 0.80 20.93 -30.17
C GLU A 458 0.44 20.82 -28.68
N SER A 459 0.96 19.80 -28.00
CA SER A 459 1.17 19.87 -26.56
C SER A 459 2.29 20.88 -26.27
N GLU A 460 1.98 22.00 -25.64
CA GLU A 460 2.98 23.01 -25.25
C GLU A 460 3.98 22.47 -24.22
N THR A 461 3.64 21.37 -23.52
CA THR A 461 4.42 20.79 -22.43
C THR A 461 4.97 19.44 -22.85
N LYS A 462 6.30 19.34 -22.99
CA LYS A 462 7.00 18.08 -23.22
C LYS A 462 7.46 17.47 -21.90
N ALA A 463 6.51 17.06 -21.07
CA ALA A 463 6.79 16.42 -19.78
C ALA A 463 7.61 15.13 -19.96
N SER A 464 7.41 14.40 -21.07
CA SER A 464 8.19 13.22 -21.45
C SER A 464 9.69 13.50 -21.62
N SER A 465 10.09 14.74 -21.88
CA SER A 465 11.51 15.09 -22.01
C SER A 465 12.32 14.92 -20.73
N SER A 466 11.69 15.03 -19.56
CA SER A 466 12.32 14.79 -18.25
C SER A 466 12.19 13.35 -17.76
N PHE A 467 11.35 12.53 -18.39
CA PHE A 467 11.04 11.18 -17.95
C PHE A 467 12.28 10.29 -17.90
N VAL A 468 13.04 10.18 -19.01
CA VAL A 468 14.20 9.28 -19.12
C VAL A 468 15.31 9.62 -18.13
N GLY A 469 15.51 10.91 -17.84
CA GLY A 469 16.55 11.39 -16.92
C GLY A 469 16.07 11.59 -15.48
N HIS A 470 14.89 11.14 -15.13
CA HIS A 470 14.35 11.37 -13.79
C HIS A 470 15.08 10.53 -12.73
N ARG A 471 15.47 11.17 -11.61
CA ARG A 471 16.26 10.56 -10.53
C ARG A 471 15.61 9.33 -9.89
N ILE A 472 14.30 9.19 -10.01
CA ILE A 472 13.55 8.08 -9.40
C ILE A 472 13.94 6.72 -10.00
N HIS A 473 14.44 6.68 -11.24
CA HIS A 473 14.90 5.44 -11.87
C HIS A 473 16.12 4.88 -11.13
N ASP A 474 17.07 5.72 -10.72
CA ASP A 474 18.22 5.32 -9.92
C ASP A 474 17.79 4.83 -8.53
N VAL A 475 16.75 5.46 -7.93
CA VAL A 475 16.19 5.03 -6.65
C VAL A 475 15.57 3.64 -6.76
N LEU A 476 14.76 3.41 -7.80
CA LEU A 476 14.11 2.11 -8.04
C LEU A 476 15.13 1.00 -8.29
N ASP A 477 16.17 1.27 -9.08
CA ASP A 477 17.26 0.31 -9.30
C ASP A 477 17.98 -0.04 -7.99
N LYS A 478 18.29 0.95 -7.17
CA LYS A 478 18.93 0.74 -5.87
C LYS A 478 18.05 -0.04 -4.90
N VAL A 479 16.78 0.33 -4.79
CA VAL A 479 15.82 -0.34 -3.90
C VAL A 479 15.51 -1.76 -4.39
N GLY A 480 15.45 -1.98 -5.70
CA GLY A 480 15.31 -3.32 -6.29
C GLY A 480 16.43 -4.29 -5.89
N GLN A 481 17.64 -3.79 -5.64
CA GLN A 481 18.78 -4.61 -5.17
C GLN A 481 18.70 -5.00 -3.68
N LEU A 482 17.80 -4.39 -2.91
CA LEU A 482 17.66 -4.66 -1.48
C LEU A 482 16.88 -5.94 -1.19
N ARG A 483 16.17 -6.48 -2.15
CA ARG A 483 15.34 -7.67 -2.03
C ARG A 483 15.44 -8.56 -3.27
N PRO A 484 15.16 -9.88 -3.15
CA PRO A 484 15.03 -10.73 -4.32
C PRO A 484 13.78 -10.33 -5.13
N SER A 485 13.87 -10.41 -6.45
CA SER A 485 12.72 -10.31 -7.32
C SER A 485 11.92 -11.63 -7.25
N VAL A 486 10.72 -11.58 -6.74
CA VAL A 486 9.83 -12.75 -6.59
C VAL A 486 8.42 -12.33 -6.96
N ASP A 487 7.88 -12.94 -8.01
CA ASP A 487 6.49 -12.74 -8.38
C ASP A 487 5.57 -13.39 -7.33
N ILE A 488 4.59 -12.64 -6.87
CA ILE A 488 3.58 -13.17 -5.97
C ILE A 488 2.66 -14.13 -6.74
N PHE A 489 2.45 -15.32 -6.20
CA PHE A 489 1.45 -16.24 -6.74
C PHE A 489 0.06 -15.90 -6.18
N VAL A 490 -0.85 -15.54 -7.08
CA VAL A 490 -2.26 -15.29 -6.75
C VAL A 490 -3.11 -16.39 -7.37
N ALA A 491 -3.77 -17.17 -6.53
CA ALA A 491 -4.75 -18.15 -7.00
C ALA A 491 -5.94 -17.42 -7.66
N SER A 492 -6.29 -17.85 -8.87
CA SER A 492 -7.40 -17.34 -9.66
C SER A 492 -8.77 -17.61 -8.99
#